data_849e7e1613eeaefe9238d692cd38b27b
#
_entry.id   849e7e1613eeaefe9238d692cd38b27b
#
_cell.length_a   1.000
_cell.length_b   1.000
_cell.length_c   1.000
_cell.angle_alpha   90.00
_cell.angle_beta   90.00
_cell.angle_gamma   90.00
#
_symmetry.space_group_name_H-M   'P 1'
#
loop_
_entity.id
_entity.type
_entity.pdbx_description
1 polymer ?
#
loop_
_entity_poly.entity_id
_entity_poly.type
_entity_poly.pdbx_seq_one_letter_code
_entity_poly.pdbx_strand_id
1 'polypeptide(L)'
;MSEARPHAVQRCPAWCSNHYTPREGDDLDLGHIHEGLESTRELSIFGNLPLTTSMLRGDTLAGDPESYVIELRDGKAPLLALTPAEAEHLATQLHLLVDEARRAPAANQSGSLE
;
A
#
# COMPACT_ATOMS: atom_id res chain seq x y z
N MET A 1 9.19 -11.03 -31.49
CA MET A 1 9.06 -10.65 -31.14
C MET A 1 8.84 -10.10 -31.14
N SER A 2 8.48 -10.19 -30.91
CA SER A 2 8.13 -9.66 -30.71
C SER A 2 7.95 -9.02 -30.52
N GLU A 3 7.75 -9.08 -30.38
CA GLU A 3 7.48 -8.49 -30.03
C GLU A 3 7.03 -7.59 -29.95
N ALA A 4 6.96 -7.25 -30.31
CA ALA A 4 6.47 -6.36 -30.06
C ALA A 4 5.59 -6.18 -29.29
N ARG A 5 5.35 -6.35 -29.38
CA ARG A 5 4.64 -6.47 -28.71
C ARG A 5 4.18 -5.75 -27.79
N PRO A 6 3.46 -5.71 -27.57
CA PRO A 6 2.72 -5.25 -26.46
C PRO A 6 3.61 -4.89 -25.34
N HIS A 7 4.79 -4.61 -25.64
CA HIS A 7 5.74 -4.36 -24.60
C HIS A 7 5.45 -3.09 -23.84
N ALA A 8 4.79 -2.13 -24.48
CA ALA A 8 4.44 -0.93 -23.78
C ALA A 8 3.49 -1.24 -22.63
N VAL A 9 2.58 -2.18 -22.86
CA VAL A 9 1.61 -2.55 -21.83
C VAL A 9 2.29 -3.29 -20.71
N GLN A 10 3.34 -4.01 -21.01
CA GLN A 10 3.99 -4.84 -20.02
C GLN A 10 5.18 -4.19 -19.38
N ARG A 11 5.45 -2.95 -19.78
CA ARG A 11 6.57 -2.25 -19.21
C ARG A 11 6.26 -1.85 -17.80
N CYS A 12 7.14 -2.26 -16.89
CA CYS A 12 6.93 -1.99 -15.48
C CYS A 12 7.75 -0.78 -15.07
N PRO A 13 7.21 0.05 -14.17
CA PRO A 13 8.03 1.07 -13.55
C PRO A 13 9.12 0.43 -12.70
N ALA A 14 10.14 1.21 -12.41
CA ALA A 14 11.29 0.67 -11.68
C ALA A 14 10.91 0.09 -10.34
N TRP A 15 9.87 0.60 -9.71
CA TRP A 15 9.45 0.15 -8.39
C TRP A 15 8.60 -1.11 -8.42
N CYS A 16 8.20 -1.57 -9.59
CA CYS A 16 7.28 -2.71 -9.69
C CYS A 16 8.04 -4.00 -9.42
N SER A 17 7.54 -4.78 -8.48
CA SER A 17 8.11 -6.08 -8.17
C SER A 17 7.16 -7.22 -8.49
N ASN A 18 5.91 -6.91 -8.77
CA ASN A 18 4.92 -7.93 -9.06
C ASN A 18 3.92 -7.36 -10.05
N HIS A 19 3.72 -8.08 -11.14
CA HIS A 19 2.90 -7.60 -12.24
C HIS A 19 1.90 -8.68 -12.58
N TYR A 20 0.62 -8.35 -12.62
CA TYR A 20 -0.39 -9.34 -12.94
C TYR A 20 -1.58 -8.67 -13.59
N THR A 21 -2.45 -9.51 -14.19
CA THR A 21 -3.69 -9.03 -14.77
C THR A 21 -4.81 -9.25 -13.78
N PRO A 22 -5.81 -8.38 -13.78
CA PRO A 22 -6.96 -8.59 -12.90
C PRO A 22 -7.65 -9.90 -13.21
N ARG A 23 -8.17 -10.51 -12.18
CA ARG A 23 -8.90 -11.75 -12.36
C ARG A 23 -10.33 -11.47 -12.74
N GLU A 24 -10.98 -12.52 -13.19
CA GLU A 24 -12.40 -12.46 -13.41
C GLU A 24 -13.08 -12.02 -12.13
N GLY A 25 -13.95 -11.04 -12.24
CA GLY A 25 -14.62 -10.50 -11.08
C GLY A 25 -13.98 -9.25 -10.54
N ASP A 26 -12.75 -8.97 -10.95
CA ASP A 26 -12.10 -7.72 -10.57
C ASP A 26 -12.54 -6.62 -11.51
N ASP A 27 -11.93 -5.46 -11.35
CA ASP A 27 -12.21 -4.35 -12.24
C ASP A 27 -11.70 -4.67 -13.64
N LEU A 28 -12.61 -4.94 -14.53
CA LEU A 28 -12.27 -5.39 -15.86
C LEU A 28 -11.81 -4.26 -16.77
N ASP A 29 -11.90 -3.02 -16.30
CA ASP A 29 -11.39 -1.89 -17.08
C ASP A 29 -9.89 -1.78 -17.00
N LEU A 30 -9.27 -2.52 -16.07
CA LEU A 30 -7.82 -2.47 -15.92
C LEU A 30 -7.17 -3.54 -16.75
N GLY A 31 -6.05 -3.19 -17.38
CA GLY A 31 -5.31 -4.15 -18.16
C GLY A 31 -4.26 -4.88 -17.34
N HIS A 32 -3.57 -4.14 -16.48
CA HIS A 32 -2.48 -4.68 -15.69
C HIS A 32 -2.41 -4.00 -14.35
N ILE A 33 -1.94 -4.73 -13.37
CA ILE A 33 -1.71 -4.17 -12.05
C ILE A 33 -0.24 -4.35 -11.72
N HIS A 34 0.40 -3.27 -11.32
CA HIS A 34 1.78 -3.27 -10.88
C HIS A 34 1.80 -3.07 -9.37
N GLU A 35 2.54 -3.90 -8.69
CA GLU A 35 2.64 -3.82 -7.24
C GLU A 35 4.10 -3.72 -6.84
N GLY A 36 4.39 -2.86 -5.89
CA GLY A 36 5.77 -2.72 -5.45
C GLY A 36 5.89 -1.93 -4.19
N LEU A 37 7.15 -1.63 -3.83
CA LEU A 37 7.47 -0.87 -2.64
C LEU A 37 6.88 -1.53 -1.40
N GLU A 38 6.89 -2.86 -1.39
CA GLU A 38 6.31 -3.61 -0.30
C GLU A 38 7.22 -3.56 0.91
N SER A 39 6.63 -3.34 2.08
CA SER A 39 7.38 -3.28 3.32
C SER A 39 6.55 -3.93 4.42
N THR A 40 7.18 -4.76 5.22
CA THR A 40 6.50 -5.45 6.29
C THR A 40 7.14 -5.08 7.62
N ARG A 41 6.30 -4.82 8.60
CA ARG A 41 6.75 -4.48 9.94
C ARG A 41 5.91 -5.21 10.96
N GLU A 42 6.57 -5.79 11.94
CA GLU A 42 5.87 -6.44 13.02
C GLU A 42 5.36 -5.40 13.99
N LEU A 43 4.07 -5.44 14.25
CA LEU A 43 3.45 -4.60 15.26
C LEU A 43 3.31 -5.42 16.52
N SER A 44 3.56 -4.81 17.67
CA SER A 44 3.73 -5.59 18.88
C SER A 44 2.64 -5.41 19.92
N ILE A 45 1.78 -4.40 19.78
CA ILE A 45 0.92 -4.04 20.89
C ILE A 45 -0.16 -5.09 21.18
N PHE A 46 -0.61 -5.80 20.16
CA PHE A 46 -1.60 -6.86 20.34
C PHE A 46 -1.02 -8.20 19.94
N GLY A 47 0.25 -8.43 20.23
CA GLY A 47 0.93 -9.61 19.77
C GLY A 47 1.63 -9.29 18.46
N ASN A 48 2.09 -10.32 17.82
CA ASN A 48 2.85 -10.11 16.58
C ASN A 48 1.89 -10.02 15.42
N LEU A 49 1.75 -8.83 14.87
CA LEU A 49 0.94 -8.59 13.70
C LEU A 49 1.84 -8.10 12.58
N PRO A 50 2.00 -8.87 11.52
CA PRO A 50 2.84 -8.42 10.39
C PRO A 50 2.04 -7.45 9.52
N LEU A 51 2.35 -6.18 9.63
CA LEU A 51 1.69 -5.17 8.80
C LEU A 51 2.51 -4.95 7.55
N THR A 52 1.91 -5.22 6.43
CA THR A 52 2.54 -5.04 5.13
C THR A 52 1.88 -3.89 4.41
N THR A 53 2.69 -2.98 3.90
CA THR A 53 2.23 -1.88 3.07
C THR A 53 2.80 -2.04 1.68
N SER A 54 2.03 -1.64 0.69
CA SER A 54 2.51 -1.71 -0.68
C SER A 54 1.77 -0.68 -1.52
N MET A 55 2.29 -0.44 -2.71
CA MET A 55 1.66 0.44 -3.67
C MET A 55 1.25 -0.36 -4.89
N LEU A 56 0.04 -0.11 -5.35
CA LEU A 56 -0.47 -0.73 -6.56
C LEU A 56 -0.76 0.37 -7.58
N ARG A 57 -0.51 0.07 -8.83
CA ARG A 57 -0.93 0.95 -9.92
C ARG A 57 -1.71 0.12 -10.92
N GLY A 58 -2.94 0.56 -11.18
CA GLY A 58 -3.74 -0.05 -12.23
C GLY A 58 -3.55 0.71 -13.52
N ASP A 59 -3.32 -0.01 -14.58
CA ASP A 59 -3.18 0.57 -15.92
C ASP A 59 -4.43 0.26 -16.72
N THR A 60 -4.76 1.15 -17.65
CA THR A 60 -5.87 0.89 -18.55
C THR A 60 -5.52 -0.26 -19.47
N LEU A 61 -6.51 -0.73 -20.21
CA LEU A 61 -6.27 -1.78 -21.19
C LEU A 61 -5.26 -1.35 -22.26
N ALA A 62 -5.17 -0.06 -22.48
CA ALA A 62 -4.19 0.47 -23.45
C ALA A 62 -2.80 0.59 -22.85
N GLY A 63 -2.65 0.35 -21.53
CA GLY A 63 -1.36 0.39 -20.92
C GLY A 63 -0.99 1.70 -20.25
N ASP A 64 -1.93 2.62 -20.16
CA ASP A 64 -1.68 3.91 -19.53
C ASP A 64 -1.96 3.85 -18.04
N PRO A 65 -1.14 4.50 -17.21
CA PRO A 65 -1.42 4.53 -15.78
C PRO A 65 -2.77 5.17 -15.52
N GLU A 66 -3.56 4.55 -14.66
CA GLU A 66 -4.89 5.07 -14.37
C GLU A 66 -5.07 5.40 -12.90
N SER A 67 -4.70 4.50 -12.01
CA SER A 67 -4.99 4.70 -10.60
C SER A 67 -3.85 4.16 -9.75
N TYR A 68 -3.67 4.79 -8.60
CA TYR A 68 -2.73 4.32 -7.60
C TYR A 68 -3.49 4.02 -6.32
N VAL A 69 -3.09 2.96 -5.65
CA VAL A 69 -3.69 2.54 -4.40
C VAL A 69 -2.58 2.20 -3.42
N ILE A 70 -2.74 2.66 -2.20
CA ILE A 70 -1.86 2.28 -1.10
C ILE A 70 -2.60 1.21 -0.32
N GLU A 71 -1.98 0.05 -0.19
CA GLU A 71 -2.65 -1.09 0.44
C GLU A 71 -1.95 -1.46 1.74
N LEU A 72 -2.76 -1.74 2.76
CA LEU A 72 -2.26 -2.23 4.03
C LEU A 72 -2.84 -3.62 4.23
N ARG A 73 -1.99 -4.58 4.60
CA ARG A 73 -2.41 -5.96 4.79
C ARG A 73 -1.90 -6.49 6.11
N ASP A 74 -2.66 -7.42 6.66
CA ASP A 74 -2.24 -8.23 7.78
C ASP A 74 -1.69 -9.51 7.19
N GLY A 75 -0.37 -9.56 7.01
CA GLY A 75 0.19 -10.65 6.26
C GLY A 75 -0.36 -10.63 4.85
N LYS A 76 -1.24 -11.56 4.54
CA LYS A 76 -1.85 -11.63 3.22
C LYS A 76 -3.26 -11.08 3.18
N ALA A 77 -3.86 -10.89 4.33
CA ALA A 77 -5.25 -10.46 4.38
C ALA A 77 -5.32 -8.95 4.21
N PRO A 78 -6.15 -8.45 3.30
CA PRO A 78 -6.26 -7.01 3.12
C PRO A 78 -6.95 -6.37 4.31
N LEU A 79 -6.43 -5.23 4.73
CA LEU A 79 -7.03 -4.44 5.81
C LEU A 79 -7.65 -3.18 5.25
N LEU A 80 -6.87 -2.41 4.50
CA LEU A 80 -7.29 -1.13 3.96
C LEU A 80 -6.71 -0.94 2.57
N ALA A 81 -7.46 -0.24 1.74
CA ALA A 81 -6.95 0.23 0.46
C ALA A 81 -7.30 1.71 0.40
N LEU A 82 -6.30 2.53 0.17
CA LEU A 82 -6.43 3.98 0.25
C LEU A 82 -5.96 4.62 -1.04
N THR A 83 -6.61 5.72 -1.42
CA THR A 83 -6.02 6.57 -2.45
C THR A 83 -4.78 7.23 -1.87
N PRO A 84 -3.89 7.74 -2.72
CA PRO A 84 -2.74 8.48 -2.19
C PRO A 84 -3.13 9.64 -1.29
N ALA A 85 -4.20 10.35 -1.64
CA ALA A 85 -4.65 11.48 -0.82
C ALA A 85 -5.14 11.00 0.53
N GLU A 86 -5.88 9.90 0.56
CA GLU A 86 -6.34 9.34 1.83
C GLU A 86 -5.17 8.85 2.67
N ALA A 87 -4.21 8.22 2.01
CA ALA A 87 -3.03 7.75 2.73
C ALA A 87 -2.24 8.91 3.32
N GLU A 88 -2.13 9.99 2.58
CA GLU A 88 -1.43 11.16 3.07
C GLU A 88 -2.14 11.77 4.27
N HIS A 89 -3.47 11.83 4.20
CA HIS A 89 -4.24 12.34 5.32
C HIS A 89 -4.04 11.47 6.56
N LEU A 90 -4.09 10.16 6.38
CA LEU A 90 -3.88 9.24 7.49
C LEU A 90 -2.48 9.41 8.08
N ALA A 91 -1.48 9.56 7.21
CA ALA A 91 -0.11 9.74 7.68
C ALA A 91 0.00 11.01 8.51
N THR A 92 -0.65 12.09 8.09
CA THR A 92 -0.64 13.33 8.84
C THR A 92 -1.29 13.16 10.19
N GLN A 93 -2.44 12.47 10.24
CA GLN A 93 -3.11 12.23 11.50
C GLN A 93 -2.24 11.41 12.44
N LEU A 94 -1.63 10.38 11.93
CA LEU A 94 -0.75 9.56 12.76
C LEU A 94 0.44 10.36 13.27
N HIS A 95 0.98 11.23 12.44
CA HIS A 95 2.11 12.06 12.83
C HIS A 95 1.75 12.99 13.98
N LEU A 96 0.57 13.59 13.89
CA LEU A 96 0.11 14.49 14.95
C LEU A 96 -0.06 13.72 16.27
N LEU A 97 -0.59 12.52 16.20
CA LEU A 97 -0.76 11.72 17.39
C LEU A 97 0.58 11.30 17.99
N VAL A 98 1.52 10.95 17.14
CA VAL A 98 2.85 10.59 17.60
C VAL A 98 3.50 11.78 18.30
N ASP A 99 3.37 12.96 17.69
CA ASP A 99 3.93 14.17 18.29
C ASP A 99 3.33 14.42 19.66
N GLU A 100 2.03 14.25 19.75
CA GLU A 100 1.35 14.47 21.03
C GLU A 100 1.80 13.45 22.06
N ALA A 101 1.93 12.20 21.67
CA ALA A 101 2.37 11.16 22.59
C ALA A 101 3.78 11.41 23.08
N ARG A 102 4.64 11.91 22.20
CA ARG A 102 6.03 12.18 22.58
C ARG A 102 6.18 13.40 23.47
N ARG A 103 5.22 14.32 23.41
CA ARG A 103 5.23 15.48 24.27
C ARG A 103 4.59 15.18 25.61
N ALA A 104 3.88 14.08 25.73
CA ALA A 104 3.19 13.74 26.98
C ALA A 104 4.22 13.54 28.08
N PRO A 105 3.89 13.89 29.31
CA PRO A 105 4.80 13.66 30.41
C PRO A 105 5.16 12.20 30.54
N ALA A 106 6.38 11.95 30.98
CA ALA A 106 6.84 10.58 31.12
C ALA A 106 5.94 9.77 32.03
N ALA A 107 5.38 10.39 33.04
CA ALA A 107 4.49 9.67 33.93
C ALA A 107 3.29 9.14 33.19
N ASN A 108 2.77 9.92 32.24
CA ASN A 108 1.66 9.43 31.44
C ASN A 108 2.05 8.26 30.61
N GLN A 109 3.23 8.30 30.08
CA GLN A 109 3.65 7.26 29.19
C GLN A 109 3.84 5.95 29.91
N SER A 110 4.36 6.00 31.10
CA SER A 110 4.53 4.77 31.86
C SER A 110 3.29 4.44 32.65
N GLY A 111 2.66 5.45 33.20
CA GLY A 111 1.51 5.20 34.05
C GLY A 111 0.30 4.76 33.29
N SER A 112 0.15 5.24 32.10
CA SER A 112 -1.02 4.90 31.33
C SER A 112 -1.09 3.43 31.02
N LEU A 113 -0.03 2.74 31.27
CA LEU A 113 0.00 1.33 30.96
C LEU A 113 -0.38 0.49 32.14
N GLU A 114 -0.54 1.11 33.24
CA GLU A 114 -0.91 0.35 34.40
C GLU A 114 -2.24 0.41 34.71
#